data_686d174f422e7701a3ccacd17b51a70c
#
_entry.id   686d174f422e7701a3ccacd17b51a70c
#
_cell.length_a   1.000
_cell.length_b   1.000
_cell.length_c   1.000
_cell.angle_alpha   90.00
_cell.angle_beta   90.00
_cell.angle_gamma   90.00
#
_symmetry.space_group_name_H-M   'P 1'
#
loop_
_entity.id
_entity.type
_entity.pdbx_description
1 polymer ?
#
loop_
_entity_poly.entity_id
_entity_poly.type
_entity_poly.pdbx_seq_one_letter_code
_entity_poly.pdbx_strand_id
1 'polypeptide(L)'
;MEIAVLALGCFWGPEIKFSKIDGIIKTEVGYCGGNSSKVTYKEVCTGNTNHAEVVKLDFDEKIISYEKILKIFFQIHDPTTLNSQGPDFGTQYRSEIFYLNDNQKKIAEKVLQDTNERLSGKVVTKISLLKNYCPAEEYHQKYLEKR
;
A
#
# COMPACT_ATOMS: atom_id res chain seq x y z
N MET A 1 3.52 18.74 3.50
CA MET A 1 2.87 17.61 2.80
C MET A 1 3.76 16.39 2.84
N GLU A 2 3.20 15.23 3.16
CA GLU A 2 3.96 13.99 3.24
C GLU A 2 3.42 12.96 2.26
N ILE A 3 4.18 11.87 2.09
CA ILE A 3 3.83 10.78 1.18
C ILE A 3 3.78 9.46 1.95
N ALA A 4 2.73 8.67 1.71
CA ALA A 4 2.61 7.30 2.20
C ALA A 4 2.47 6.35 1.02
N VAL A 5 3.16 5.21 1.06
CA VAL A 5 3.09 4.18 0.01
C VAL A 5 2.72 2.85 0.65
N LEU A 6 1.58 2.29 0.25
CA LEU A 6 0.95 1.16 0.92
C LEU A 6 0.51 0.09 -0.07
N ALA A 7 0.82 -1.16 0.25
CA ALA A 7 0.40 -2.34 -0.52
C ALA A 7 -0.66 -3.11 0.27
N LEU A 8 -1.85 -3.26 -0.27
CA LEU A 8 -2.96 -3.95 0.40
C LEU A 8 -3.87 -4.71 -0.58
N GLY A 9 -3.27 -5.37 -1.56
CA GLY A 9 -4.00 -6.12 -2.58
C GLY A 9 -4.17 -5.32 -3.85
N CYS A 10 -5.20 -5.64 -4.64
CA CYS A 10 -5.49 -4.89 -5.85
C CYS A 10 -5.68 -3.40 -5.53
N PHE A 11 -4.98 -2.53 -6.23
CA PHE A 11 -4.93 -1.10 -5.89
C PHE A 11 -6.16 -0.28 -6.31
N TRP A 12 -7.10 -0.87 -7.06
CA TRP A 12 -8.29 -0.14 -7.49
C TRP A 12 -9.21 0.27 -6.33
N GLY A 13 -9.52 -0.68 -5.44
CA GLY A 13 -10.38 -0.43 -4.27
C GLY A 13 -9.75 0.51 -3.25
N PRO A 14 -8.50 0.24 -2.83
CA PRO A 14 -7.80 1.13 -1.90
C PRO A 14 -7.68 2.56 -2.40
N GLU A 15 -7.41 2.78 -3.68
CA GLU A 15 -7.31 4.15 -4.20
C GLU A 15 -8.59 4.93 -4.00
N ILE A 16 -9.75 4.38 -4.36
CA ILE A 16 -11.01 5.11 -4.20
C ILE A 16 -11.36 5.32 -2.73
N LYS A 17 -11.04 4.35 -1.87
CA LYS A 17 -11.32 4.49 -0.44
C LYS A 17 -10.48 5.60 0.19
N PHE A 18 -9.18 5.63 -0.07
CA PHE A 18 -8.32 6.68 0.47
C PHE A 18 -8.63 8.05 -0.12
N SER A 19 -9.01 8.13 -1.39
CA SER A 19 -9.32 9.41 -2.04
C SER A 19 -10.46 10.17 -1.37
N LYS A 20 -11.30 9.49 -0.62
CA LYS A 20 -12.46 10.09 0.08
C LYS A 20 -12.15 10.52 1.51
N ILE A 21 -10.92 10.32 1.98
CA ILE A 21 -10.55 10.64 3.36
C ILE A 21 -10.00 12.06 3.44
N ASP A 22 -10.52 12.84 4.41
CA ASP A 22 -10.04 14.21 4.63
C ASP A 22 -8.54 14.19 4.95
N GLY A 23 -7.80 15.06 4.26
CA GLY A 23 -6.35 15.15 4.42
C GLY A 23 -5.58 14.42 3.33
N ILE A 24 -6.22 13.53 2.58
CA ILE A 24 -5.61 12.91 1.41
C ILE A 24 -5.80 13.86 0.22
N ILE A 25 -4.70 14.43 -0.25
CA ILE A 25 -4.72 15.48 -1.28
C ILE A 25 -4.67 14.85 -2.68
N LYS A 26 -3.87 13.79 -2.85
CA LYS A 26 -3.69 13.15 -4.15
C LYS A 26 -3.45 11.66 -3.96
N THR A 27 -3.97 10.85 -4.88
CA THR A 27 -3.71 9.42 -4.93
C THR A 27 -3.09 9.05 -6.27
N GLU A 28 -2.21 8.06 -6.25
CA GLU A 28 -1.62 7.49 -7.46
C GLU A 28 -1.42 5.99 -7.21
N VAL A 29 -1.76 5.15 -8.16
CA VAL A 29 -1.47 3.72 -8.04
C VAL A 29 -0.20 3.38 -8.80
N GLY A 30 0.52 2.37 -8.33
CA GLY A 30 1.79 2.01 -8.91
C GLY A 30 2.28 0.65 -8.43
N TYR A 31 3.54 0.40 -8.70
CA TYR A 31 4.24 -0.84 -8.33
C TYR A 31 5.53 -0.48 -7.61
N CYS A 32 5.89 -1.22 -6.57
CA CYS A 32 7.19 -1.00 -5.93
C CYS A 32 7.67 -2.24 -5.17
N GLY A 33 8.90 -2.15 -4.68
CA GLY A 33 9.51 -3.20 -3.86
C GLY A 33 10.11 -4.34 -4.65
N GLY A 34 10.08 -4.31 -5.97
CA GLY A 34 10.62 -5.36 -6.81
C GLY A 34 12.00 -5.07 -7.39
N ASN A 35 12.30 -5.73 -8.50
CA ASN A 35 13.66 -5.81 -9.07
C ASN A 35 14.03 -4.69 -10.04
N SER A 36 13.06 -3.88 -10.48
CA SER A 36 13.28 -2.85 -11.50
C SER A 36 12.45 -1.61 -11.18
N SER A 37 12.96 -0.43 -11.60
CA SER A 37 12.23 0.83 -11.48
C SER A 37 11.22 1.05 -12.61
N LYS A 38 11.21 0.19 -13.63
CA LYS A 38 10.28 0.27 -14.76
C LYS A 38 9.65 -1.09 -15.02
N VAL A 39 8.34 -1.18 -14.81
CA VAL A 39 7.58 -2.42 -15.04
C VAL A 39 6.20 -2.07 -15.58
N THR A 40 5.57 -3.06 -16.24
CA THR A 40 4.18 -2.97 -16.67
C THR A 40 3.31 -3.86 -15.80
N TYR A 41 2.00 -3.64 -15.81
CA TYR A 41 1.05 -4.48 -15.10
C TYR A 41 1.21 -5.95 -15.51
N LYS A 42 1.37 -6.21 -16.81
CA LYS A 42 1.56 -7.56 -17.33
C LYS A 42 2.79 -8.23 -16.73
N GLU A 43 3.90 -7.50 -16.62
CA GLU A 43 5.14 -8.02 -16.01
C GLU A 43 4.96 -8.28 -14.51
N VAL A 44 4.29 -7.37 -13.79
CA VAL A 44 4.03 -7.52 -12.36
C VAL A 44 3.17 -8.76 -12.10
N CYS A 45 2.18 -9.01 -12.93
CA CYS A 45 1.27 -10.15 -12.78
C CYS A 45 1.96 -11.51 -12.98
N THR A 46 3.15 -11.54 -13.62
CA THR A 46 3.92 -12.78 -13.71
C THR A 46 4.53 -13.20 -12.38
N GLY A 47 4.67 -12.27 -11.44
CA GLY A 47 5.36 -12.50 -10.18
C GLY A 47 6.88 -12.43 -10.29
N ASN A 48 7.44 -12.36 -11.50
CA ASN A 48 8.89 -12.41 -11.73
C ASN A 48 9.60 -11.12 -11.37
N THR A 49 8.89 -9.98 -11.35
CA THR A 49 9.46 -8.69 -10.95
C THR A 49 9.49 -8.49 -9.44
N ASN A 50 8.74 -9.30 -8.71
CA ASN A 50 8.56 -9.23 -7.26
C ASN A 50 8.00 -7.89 -6.77
N HIS A 51 7.31 -7.15 -7.63
CA HIS A 51 6.66 -5.89 -7.28
C HIS A 51 5.32 -6.12 -6.59
N ALA A 52 4.97 -5.20 -5.66
CA ALA A 52 3.63 -5.13 -5.09
C ALA A 52 2.84 -4.02 -5.79
N GLU A 53 1.54 -4.22 -5.95
CA GLU A 53 0.63 -3.15 -6.32
C GLU A 53 0.46 -2.24 -5.10
N VAL A 54 0.66 -0.95 -5.27
CA VAL A 54 0.62 0.02 -4.18
C VAL A 54 -0.25 1.21 -4.51
N VAL A 55 -0.74 1.88 -3.47
CA VAL A 55 -1.31 3.21 -3.57
C VAL A 55 -0.34 4.19 -2.92
N LYS A 56 -0.03 5.26 -3.64
CA LYS A 56 0.79 6.36 -3.16
C LYS A 56 -0.13 7.51 -2.81
N LEU A 57 -0.02 8.00 -1.59
CA LEU A 57 -0.89 9.04 -1.05
C LEU A 57 -0.05 10.27 -0.73
N ASP A 58 -0.43 11.42 -1.28
CA ASP A 58 0.06 12.72 -0.81
C ASP A 58 -0.95 13.18 0.24
N PHE A 59 -0.50 13.46 1.45
CA PHE A 59 -1.40 13.83 2.52
C PHE A 59 -0.91 15.05 3.30
N ASP A 60 -1.88 15.79 3.86
CA ASP A 60 -1.60 16.94 4.72
C ASP A 60 -1.53 16.46 6.16
N GLU A 61 -0.32 16.44 6.72
CA GLU A 61 -0.06 15.98 8.08
C GLU A 61 -0.72 16.83 9.16
N LYS A 62 -1.22 18.01 8.80
CA LYS A 62 -2.02 18.85 9.72
C LYS A 62 -3.46 18.37 9.82
N ILE A 63 -3.96 17.62 8.85
CA ILE A 63 -5.33 17.13 8.82
C ILE A 63 -5.38 15.65 9.21
N ILE A 64 -4.44 14.85 8.70
CA ILE A 64 -4.39 13.42 9.02
C ILE A 64 -2.94 13.00 9.26
N SER A 65 -2.70 12.22 10.31
CA SER A 65 -1.37 11.72 10.64
C SER A 65 -1.04 10.45 9.85
N TYR A 66 0.25 10.18 9.71
CA TYR A 66 0.72 8.92 9.14
C TYR A 66 0.19 7.72 9.95
N GLU A 67 0.20 7.83 11.28
CA GLU A 67 -0.35 6.79 12.15
C GLU A 67 -1.81 6.50 11.84
N LYS A 68 -2.62 7.53 11.65
CA LYS A 68 -4.05 7.37 11.31
C LYS A 68 -4.22 6.68 9.97
N ILE A 69 -3.41 7.05 8.98
CA ILE A 69 -3.42 6.40 7.67
C ILE A 69 -3.12 4.91 7.80
N LEU A 70 -2.13 4.53 8.61
CA LEU A 70 -1.79 3.13 8.83
C LEU A 70 -2.88 2.37 9.57
N LYS A 71 -3.58 3.01 10.50
CA LYS A 71 -4.72 2.38 11.17
C LYS A 71 -5.83 2.08 10.18
N ILE A 72 -6.11 3.00 9.26
CA ILE A 72 -7.08 2.79 8.19
C ILE A 72 -6.62 1.66 7.26
N PHE A 73 -5.33 1.65 6.90
CA PHE A 73 -4.72 0.60 6.10
C PHE A 73 -5.03 -0.79 6.67
N PHE A 74 -4.82 -0.98 7.98
CA PHE A 74 -5.10 -2.27 8.62
C PHE A 74 -6.59 -2.57 8.76
N GLN A 75 -7.47 -1.58 8.65
CA GLN A 75 -8.92 -1.77 8.73
C GLN A 75 -9.56 -2.17 7.41
N ILE A 76 -8.99 -1.74 6.29
CA ILE A 76 -9.63 -1.90 4.98
C ILE A 76 -9.12 -3.09 4.17
N HIS A 77 -8.22 -3.90 4.75
CA HIS A 77 -7.79 -5.14 4.11
C HIS A 77 -7.48 -6.19 5.17
N ASP A 78 -7.28 -7.42 4.75
CA ASP A 78 -6.90 -8.52 5.65
C ASP A 78 -5.37 -8.62 5.70
N PRO A 79 -4.72 -8.22 6.82
CA PRO A 79 -3.27 -8.28 6.92
C PRO A 79 -2.74 -9.65 7.34
N THR A 80 -3.60 -10.67 7.40
CA THR A 80 -3.23 -12.02 7.86
C THR A 80 -3.07 -13.05 6.74
N THR A 81 -3.31 -12.64 5.49
CA THR A 81 -3.20 -13.55 4.33
C THR A 81 -1.91 -13.29 3.57
N LEU A 82 -1.02 -14.26 3.56
CA LEU A 82 0.28 -14.13 2.91
C LEU A 82 0.12 -14.10 1.39
N ASN A 83 0.64 -13.05 0.75
CA ASN A 83 0.63 -12.87 -0.70
C ASN A 83 -0.74 -13.05 -1.33
N SER A 84 -1.80 -12.62 -0.63
CA SER A 84 -3.16 -12.70 -1.16
C SER A 84 -4.09 -11.70 -0.49
N GLN A 85 -5.15 -11.32 -1.21
CA GLN A 85 -6.26 -10.53 -0.67
C GLN A 85 -7.54 -10.99 -1.34
N GLY A 86 -8.44 -11.62 -0.55
CA GLY A 86 -9.68 -12.16 -1.08
C GLY A 86 -9.40 -13.16 -2.20
N PRO A 87 -9.98 -12.96 -3.40
CA PRO A 87 -9.78 -13.87 -4.52
C PRO A 87 -8.45 -13.68 -5.25
N ASP A 88 -7.68 -12.63 -4.93
CA ASP A 88 -6.44 -12.29 -5.63
C ASP A 88 -5.25 -12.95 -4.97
N PHE A 89 -4.48 -13.74 -5.73
CA PHE A 89 -3.29 -14.43 -5.26
C PHE A 89 -2.04 -13.99 -6.03
N GLY A 90 -0.92 -13.91 -5.33
CA GLY A 90 0.38 -13.59 -5.91
C GLY A 90 1.12 -12.56 -5.06
N THR A 91 2.44 -12.48 -5.22
CA THR A 91 3.27 -11.54 -4.46
C THR A 91 2.88 -10.08 -4.73
N GLN A 92 2.30 -9.77 -5.89
CA GLN A 92 1.84 -8.42 -6.22
C GLN A 92 0.68 -7.97 -5.34
N TYR A 93 -0.02 -8.88 -4.68
CA TYR A 93 -1.17 -8.56 -3.81
C TYR A 93 -0.81 -8.65 -2.33
N ARG A 94 0.47 -8.69 -1.99
CA ARG A 94 0.91 -8.80 -0.58
C ARG A 94 0.63 -7.53 0.20
N SER A 95 0.51 -7.68 1.52
CA SER A 95 0.36 -6.56 2.46
C SER A 95 1.75 -6.06 2.84
N GLU A 96 2.03 -4.79 2.57
CA GLU A 96 3.34 -4.21 2.87
C GLU A 96 3.23 -2.69 3.06
N ILE A 97 4.03 -2.15 3.99
CA ILE A 97 4.16 -0.72 4.21
C ILE A 97 5.55 -0.33 3.74
N PHE A 98 5.63 0.61 2.79
CA PHE A 98 6.90 1.13 2.28
C PHE A 98 7.17 2.49 2.89
N TYR A 99 8.14 2.56 3.80
CA TYR A 99 8.47 3.82 4.48
C TYR A 99 9.48 4.63 3.65
N LEU A 100 9.40 5.96 3.80
CA LEU A 100 10.27 6.90 3.10
C LEU A 100 11.36 7.49 4.02
N ASN A 101 11.19 7.38 5.34
CA ASN A 101 12.13 7.90 6.33
C ASN A 101 12.01 7.14 7.65
N ASP A 102 12.95 7.38 8.57
CA ASP A 102 13.01 6.67 9.85
C ASP A 102 11.79 6.94 10.74
N ASN A 103 11.21 8.13 10.67
CA ASN A 103 10.02 8.46 11.44
C ASN A 103 8.84 7.58 11.02
N GLN A 104 8.64 7.44 9.71
CA GLN A 104 7.60 6.55 9.17
C GLN A 104 7.85 5.10 9.57
N LYS A 105 9.12 4.66 9.53
CA LYS A 105 9.48 3.30 9.94
C LYS A 105 9.08 3.02 11.39
N LYS A 106 9.39 3.94 12.30
CA LYS A 106 9.05 3.79 13.72
C LYS A 106 7.55 3.73 13.95
N ILE A 107 6.80 4.62 13.29
CA ILE A 107 5.34 4.64 13.39
C ILE A 107 4.75 3.36 12.83
N ALA A 108 5.25 2.89 11.67
CA ALA A 108 4.78 1.66 11.05
C ALA A 108 5.02 0.45 11.96
N GLU A 109 6.19 0.35 12.56
CA GLU A 109 6.52 -0.75 13.47
C GLU A 109 5.60 -0.77 14.68
N LYS A 110 5.30 0.40 15.23
CA LYS A 110 4.39 0.51 16.38
C LYS A 110 2.96 0.11 16.02
N VAL A 111 2.43 0.64 14.92
CA VAL A 111 1.05 0.33 14.50
C VAL A 111 0.92 -1.15 14.14
N LEU A 112 1.93 -1.70 13.48
CA LEU A 112 1.93 -3.13 13.14
C LEU A 112 1.95 -3.98 14.40
N GLN A 113 2.77 -3.65 15.39
CA GLN A 113 2.84 -4.39 16.63
C GLN A 113 1.49 -4.38 17.35
N ASP A 114 0.86 -3.21 17.48
CA ASP A 114 -0.44 -3.08 18.13
C ASP A 114 -1.51 -3.90 17.39
N THR A 115 -1.50 -3.86 16.06
CA THR A 115 -2.44 -4.62 15.23
C THR A 115 -2.20 -6.12 15.38
N ASN A 116 -0.94 -6.54 15.38
CA ASN A 116 -0.56 -7.94 15.50
C ASN A 116 -1.01 -8.53 16.86
N GLU A 117 -0.90 -7.74 17.92
CA GLU A 117 -1.40 -8.16 19.24
C GLU A 117 -2.91 -8.39 19.21
N ARG A 118 -3.67 -7.50 18.58
CA ARG A 118 -5.13 -7.65 18.44
C ARG A 118 -5.53 -8.85 17.59
N LEU A 119 -4.70 -9.22 16.63
CA LEU A 119 -4.96 -10.32 15.68
C LEU A 119 -4.23 -11.60 16.07
N SER A 120 -3.84 -11.73 17.33
CA SER A 120 -3.26 -12.96 17.90
C SER A 120 -1.99 -13.42 17.20
N GLY A 121 -1.14 -12.47 16.79
CA GLY A 121 0.15 -12.76 16.16
C GLY A 121 0.07 -13.20 14.70
N LYS A 122 -1.05 -13.01 14.03
CA LYS A 122 -1.29 -13.52 12.67
C LYS A 122 -0.97 -12.53 11.54
N VAL A 123 -0.52 -11.32 11.85
CA VAL A 123 -0.23 -10.31 10.83
C VAL A 123 1.01 -10.68 10.03
N VAL A 124 0.89 -10.66 8.71
CA VAL A 124 1.99 -10.99 7.78
C VAL A 124 2.50 -9.76 7.02
N THR A 125 2.00 -8.58 7.33
CA THR A 125 2.41 -7.31 6.71
C THR A 125 3.91 -7.09 6.91
N LYS A 126 4.62 -6.74 5.83
CA LYS A 126 6.04 -6.37 5.88
C LYS A 126 6.19 -4.86 5.94
N ILE A 127 7.32 -4.42 6.49
CA ILE A 127 7.70 -3.01 6.53
C ILE A 127 9.06 -2.90 5.86
N SER A 128 9.15 -2.14 4.77
CA SER A 128 10.35 -2.04 3.94
C SER A 128 10.60 -0.61 3.51
N LEU A 129 11.87 -0.27 3.25
CA LEU A 129 12.23 1.02 2.66
C LEU A 129 11.66 1.09 1.24
N LEU A 130 11.12 2.24 0.85
CA LEU A 130 10.61 2.43 -0.51
C LEU A 130 11.71 2.16 -1.53
N LYS A 131 11.41 1.33 -2.52
CA LYS A 131 12.38 0.88 -3.51
C LYS A 131 11.68 0.61 -4.84
N ASN A 132 12.28 1.11 -5.92
CA ASN A 132 11.84 0.81 -7.30
C ASN A 132 10.35 1.09 -7.53
N TYR A 133 9.89 2.28 -7.11
CA TYR A 133 8.53 2.72 -7.37
C TYR A 133 8.37 3.06 -8.85
N CYS A 134 7.28 2.56 -9.46
CA CYS A 134 6.92 2.83 -10.84
C CYS A 134 5.41 3.13 -10.90
N PRO A 135 4.98 4.31 -11.36
CA PRO A 135 3.55 4.58 -11.52
C PRO A 135 2.90 3.56 -12.46
N ALA A 136 1.69 3.14 -12.13
CA ALA A 136 0.94 2.23 -12.99
C ALA A 136 0.45 2.97 -14.24
N GLU A 137 0.08 2.21 -15.24
CA GLU A 137 -0.44 2.74 -16.49
C GLU A 137 -1.66 3.62 -16.24
N GLU A 138 -1.87 4.62 -17.10
CA GLU A 138 -2.95 5.59 -16.92
C GLU A 138 -4.33 4.93 -16.81
N TYR A 139 -4.56 3.83 -17.50
CA TYR A 139 -5.87 3.16 -17.42
C TYR A 139 -6.15 2.53 -16.06
N HIS A 140 -5.12 2.35 -15.20
CA HIS A 140 -5.32 1.90 -13.83
C HIS A 140 -5.57 3.06 -12.85
N GLN A 141 -5.14 4.27 -13.21
CA GLN A 141 -5.29 5.42 -12.31
C GLN A 141 -6.77 5.78 -12.16
N LYS A 142 -7.24 5.84 -10.89
CA LYS A 142 -8.63 6.14 -10.55
C LYS A 142 -9.63 5.24 -11.28
N TYR A 143 -9.28 3.98 -11.40
CA TYR A 143 -10.04 3.01 -12.19
C TYR A 143 -11.51 2.95 -11.81
N LEU A 144 -11.81 2.87 -10.50
CA LEU A 144 -13.20 2.77 -10.05
C LEU A 144 -13.96 4.10 -10.15
N GLU A 145 -13.26 5.24 -10.15
CA GLU A 145 -13.90 6.54 -10.37
C GLU A 145 -14.30 6.74 -11.83
N LYS A 146 -13.56 6.14 -12.76
CA LYS A 146 -13.82 6.28 -14.20
C LYS A 146 -14.95 5.36 -14.68
N ARG A 147 -15.40 4.43 -13.86
CA ARG A 147 -16.38 3.42 -14.21
C ARG A 147 -17.80 3.83 -13.92
#